data_85538dfbd60769e52324bd390e933ffe
#
_entry.id   85538dfbd60769e52324bd390e933ffe
#
_cell.length_a   1.000
_cell.length_b   1.000
_cell.length_c   1.000
_cell.angle_alpha   90.00
_cell.angle_beta   90.00
_cell.angle_gamma   90.00
#
_symmetry.space_group_name_H-M   'P 1'
#
loop_
_entity.id
_entity.type
_entity.pdbx_description
1 polymer ?
#
loop_
_entity_poly.entity_id
_entity_poly.type
_entity_poly.pdbx_seq_one_letter_code
_entity_poly.pdbx_strand_id
1 'polypeptide(L)'
;NEISSFSEDAWTTEGVWWGDVNVPISKSTFNMLLYGIMDYLLEKDEWFIQNLYCGADPGERLNVTLITENAWHASFARNMFIRPSVEEIQDMDVFAGFTILHAPGYQVRSDWIGTVTELNSEAFVIINFEERKVIIGGTQYAGEIKKSIFSIMNHILPSRGHLPMHCSSNTTGENTAVFFGLSGTGKTTLSADPNRALVGDDEHGWSAKGVFNFEGGCYAKLIDLSEEDEPAIFATTRMPGSILENIILDDDGIPDFTDDSLTANTRGSYPIEFIENRTHDSMAGH
;
A
#
# COMPACT_ATOMS: atom_id res chain seq x y z
N ASN A 1 0.87 -12.86 7.02
CA ASN A 1 0.59 -11.95 5.89
C ASN A 1 -0.11 -12.76 4.81
N GLU A 2 -1.41 -12.89 4.91
CA GLU A 2 -2.20 -13.73 4.03
C GLU A 2 -3.12 -12.83 3.22
N ILE A 3 -2.70 -12.55 1.99
CA ILE A 3 -3.59 -12.00 0.98
C ILE A 3 -4.36 -13.19 0.43
N SER A 4 -5.56 -13.37 0.88
CA SER A 4 -6.49 -14.35 0.33
C SER A 4 -7.72 -13.58 -0.11
N SER A 5 -8.22 -13.62 -1.26
CA SER A 5 -8.51 -14.53 -2.31
C SER A 5 -9.63 -14.00 -3.21
N PHE A 6 -9.91 -14.66 -4.26
CA PHE A 6 -10.69 -14.22 -5.41
C PHE A 6 -12.04 -14.95 -5.48
N SER A 7 -13.07 -14.33 -6.07
CA SER A 7 -14.33 -14.99 -6.37
C SER A 7 -14.20 -15.98 -7.53
N GLU A 8 -15.04 -17.02 -7.58
CA GLU A 8 -14.98 -18.14 -8.53
C GLU A 8 -15.35 -17.81 -10.00
N ASP A 9 -15.32 -16.56 -10.44
CA ASP A 9 -15.66 -16.24 -11.82
C ASP A 9 -14.48 -16.44 -12.77
N ALA A 10 -14.75 -17.02 -13.93
CA ALA A 10 -13.78 -17.66 -14.81
C ALA A 10 -12.63 -16.76 -15.31
N TRP A 11 -12.77 -15.44 -15.36
CA TRP A 11 -11.66 -14.57 -15.78
C TRP A 11 -10.84 -14.02 -14.61
N THR A 12 -11.34 -14.06 -13.38
CA THR A 12 -10.61 -13.66 -12.17
C THR A 12 -9.67 -14.74 -11.66
N THR A 13 -9.85 -15.99 -12.10
CA THR A 13 -8.97 -17.11 -11.76
C THR A 13 -7.86 -17.32 -12.79
N GLU A 14 -8.01 -16.84 -14.03
CA GLU A 14 -6.95 -16.87 -15.03
C GLU A 14 -5.80 -15.92 -14.66
N GLY A 15 -4.59 -16.47 -14.54
CA GLY A 15 -3.37 -15.70 -14.23
C GLY A 15 -3.08 -15.54 -12.73
N VAL A 16 -3.93 -16.02 -11.84
CA VAL A 16 -3.63 -16.04 -10.40
C VAL A 16 -2.81 -17.29 -10.06
N TRP A 17 -1.67 -17.07 -9.40
CA TRP A 17 -0.91 -18.17 -8.83
C TRP A 17 -1.53 -18.58 -7.50
N TRP A 18 -2.36 -19.59 -7.53
CA TRP A 18 -2.94 -20.20 -6.33
C TRP A 18 -1.93 -21.04 -5.57
N GLY A 19 -1.92 -20.94 -4.23
CA GLY A 19 -1.01 -21.64 -3.34
C GLY A 19 -1.13 -21.17 -1.89
N ASP A 20 -0.03 -21.26 -1.15
CA ASP A 20 -0.02 -20.90 0.28
C ASP A 20 -0.23 -19.41 0.54
N VAL A 21 0.02 -18.55 -0.45
CA VAL A 21 -0.10 -17.09 -0.33
C VAL A 21 -1.45 -16.60 -0.86
N ASN A 22 -1.86 -17.06 -2.04
CA ASN A 22 -3.16 -16.70 -2.63
C ASN A 22 -4.10 -17.89 -2.47
N VAL A 23 -5.05 -17.78 -1.56
CA VAL A 23 -6.01 -18.84 -1.24
C VAL A 23 -7.40 -18.43 -1.73
N PRO A 24 -8.10 -19.25 -2.53
CA PRO A 24 -9.45 -18.91 -2.99
C PRO A 24 -10.46 -19.00 -1.84
N ILE A 25 -11.44 -18.09 -1.83
CA ILE A 25 -12.62 -18.18 -0.98
C ILE A 25 -13.89 -18.19 -1.83
N SER A 26 -14.97 -18.71 -1.26
CA SER A 26 -16.26 -18.71 -1.93
C SER A 26 -16.89 -17.31 -2.00
N LYS A 27 -17.70 -17.10 -3.05
CA LYS A 27 -18.48 -15.85 -3.20
C LYS A 27 -19.41 -15.62 -2.01
N SER A 28 -19.93 -16.70 -1.39
CA SER A 28 -20.77 -16.62 -0.19
C SER A 28 -19.99 -16.05 1.01
N THR A 29 -18.77 -16.52 1.25
CA THR A 29 -17.88 -15.99 2.30
C THR A 29 -17.51 -14.54 2.03
N PHE A 30 -17.12 -14.21 0.79
CA PHE A 30 -16.83 -12.82 0.42
C PHE A 30 -18.02 -11.90 0.72
N ASN A 31 -19.21 -12.24 0.25
CA ASN A 31 -20.41 -11.42 0.46
C ASN A 31 -20.77 -11.29 1.95
N MET A 32 -20.67 -12.37 2.71
CA MET A 32 -20.92 -12.34 4.15
C MET A 32 -19.97 -11.37 4.86
N LEU A 33 -18.68 -11.41 4.55
CA LEU A 33 -17.69 -10.53 5.15
C LEU A 33 -17.84 -9.08 4.64
N LEU A 34 -18.15 -8.89 3.36
CA LEU A 34 -18.43 -7.57 2.80
C LEU A 34 -19.59 -6.88 3.52
N TYR A 35 -20.74 -7.58 3.66
CA TYR A 35 -21.88 -7.03 4.38
C TYR A 35 -21.58 -6.81 5.86
N GLY A 36 -20.83 -7.73 6.50
CA GLY A 36 -20.41 -7.57 7.89
C GLY A 36 -19.55 -6.34 8.12
N ILE A 37 -18.58 -6.07 7.23
CA ILE A 37 -17.76 -4.84 7.28
C ILE A 37 -18.63 -3.60 7.03
N MET A 38 -19.54 -3.64 6.06
CA MET A 38 -20.40 -2.50 5.76
C MET A 38 -21.31 -2.17 6.95
N ASP A 39 -21.95 -3.16 7.53
CA ASP A 39 -22.81 -2.97 8.73
C ASP A 39 -21.97 -2.42 9.90
N TYR A 40 -20.79 -2.99 10.13
CA TYR A 40 -19.87 -2.52 11.17
C TYR A 40 -19.46 -1.05 10.99
N LEU A 41 -19.11 -0.63 9.76
CA LEU A 41 -18.74 0.74 9.47
C LEU A 41 -19.93 1.70 9.62
N LEU A 42 -21.14 1.27 9.23
CA LEU A 42 -22.36 2.06 9.35
C LEU A 42 -22.78 2.29 10.82
N GLU A 43 -22.35 1.44 11.75
CA GLU A 43 -22.58 1.62 13.20
C GLU A 43 -21.59 2.62 13.85
N LYS A 44 -20.55 3.07 13.13
CA LYS A 44 -19.60 4.05 13.64
C LYS A 44 -20.14 5.47 13.52
N ASP A 45 -19.81 6.32 14.48
CA ASP A 45 -20.15 7.75 14.45
C ASP A 45 -19.47 8.50 13.29
N GLU A 46 -18.28 8.04 12.90
CA GLU A 46 -17.51 8.61 11.80
C GLU A 46 -16.66 7.54 11.09
N TRP A 47 -16.37 7.78 9.83
CA TRP A 47 -15.43 7.05 8.99
C TRP A 47 -14.85 7.99 7.92
N PHE A 48 -13.74 7.61 7.32
CA PHE A 48 -12.94 8.49 6.48
C PHE A 48 -12.86 7.94 5.06
N ILE A 49 -13.04 8.84 4.06
CA ILE A 49 -12.91 8.49 2.64
C ILE A 49 -11.72 9.22 2.04
N GLN A 50 -10.94 8.51 1.22
CA GLN A 50 -9.90 9.06 0.36
C GLN A 50 -10.08 8.57 -1.06
N ASN A 51 -10.06 9.50 -2.02
CA ASN A 51 -10.00 9.21 -3.45
C ASN A 51 -8.59 9.53 -3.96
N LEU A 52 -7.90 8.53 -4.47
CA LEU A 52 -6.47 8.54 -4.72
C LEU A 52 -6.15 7.80 -6.04
N TYR A 53 -4.89 7.89 -6.49
CA TYR A 53 -4.38 7.11 -7.60
C TYR A 53 -3.24 6.20 -7.15
N CYS A 54 -3.14 5.02 -7.76
CA CYS A 54 -1.95 4.17 -7.76
C CYS A 54 -1.35 4.18 -9.16
N GLY A 55 -0.07 4.57 -9.28
CA GLY A 55 0.63 4.69 -10.55
C GLY A 55 0.79 6.12 -11.04
N ALA A 56 2.06 6.54 -11.22
CA ALA A 56 2.40 7.87 -11.68
C ALA A 56 2.13 8.08 -13.19
N ASP A 57 2.20 7.00 -14.01
CA ASP A 57 1.84 7.09 -15.42
C ASP A 57 0.32 7.25 -15.59
N PRO A 58 -0.19 8.40 -16.09
CA PRO A 58 -1.62 8.61 -16.26
C PRO A 58 -2.33 7.60 -17.16
N GLY A 59 -1.60 6.93 -18.05
CA GLY A 59 -2.15 5.89 -18.93
C GLY A 59 -2.35 4.56 -18.23
N GLU A 60 -1.64 4.31 -17.12
CA GLU A 60 -1.61 3.03 -16.42
C GLU A 60 -2.09 3.13 -14.96
N ARG A 61 -2.42 4.35 -14.49
CA ARG A 61 -2.87 4.57 -13.13
C ARG A 61 -4.21 3.90 -12.83
N LEU A 62 -4.35 3.48 -11.60
CA LEU A 62 -5.57 2.89 -11.05
C LEU A 62 -6.22 3.87 -10.06
N ASN A 63 -7.54 4.11 -10.20
CA ASN A 63 -8.31 4.83 -9.20
C ASN A 63 -8.48 3.95 -7.95
N VAL A 64 -8.25 4.54 -6.78
CA VAL A 64 -8.37 3.88 -5.48
C VAL A 64 -9.25 4.72 -4.58
N THR A 65 -10.37 4.16 -4.13
CA THR A 65 -11.20 4.74 -3.08
C THR A 65 -10.98 3.96 -1.80
N LEU A 66 -10.47 4.60 -0.75
CA LEU A 66 -10.37 4.02 0.59
C LEU A 66 -11.52 4.51 1.45
N ILE A 67 -12.21 3.58 2.13
CA ILE A 67 -13.15 3.84 3.20
C ILE A 67 -12.61 3.15 4.45
N THR A 68 -12.32 3.92 5.52
CA THR A 68 -11.70 3.38 6.73
C THR A 68 -12.29 4.00 8.00
N GLU A 69 -12.31 3.24 9.10
CA GLU A 69 -12.80 3.72 10.39
C GLU A 69 -11.85 4.66 11.12
N ASN A 70 -10.54 4.66 10.80
CA ASN A 70 -9.56 5.43 11.54
C ASN A 70 -8.94 6.54 10.68
N ALA A 71 -8.88 7.76 11.22
CA ALA A 71 -8.29 8.93 10.58
C ALA A 71 -6.82 8.71 10.18
N TRP A 72 -6.04 8.02 11.02
CA TRP A 72 -4.62 7.80 10.74
C TRP A 72 -4.37 6.88 9.54
N HIS A 73 -5.26 5.87 9.30
CA HIS A 73 -5.19 5.04 8.10
C HIS A 73 -5.55 5.85 6.83
N ALA A 74 -6.51 6.78 6.94
CA ALA A 74 -6.80 7.69 5.84
C ALA A 74 -5.61 8.61 5.54
N SER A 75 -4.92 9.10 6.57
CA SER A 75 -3.70 9.90 6.43
C SER A 75 -2.53 9.07 5.87
N PHE A 76 -2.37 7.82 6.31
CA PHE A 76 -1.42 6.87 5.72
C PHE A 76 -1.67 6.70 4.21
N ALA A 77 -2.91 6.45 3.80
CA ALA A 77 -3.24 6.30 2.40
C ALA A 77 -2.92 7.57 1.59
N ARG A 78 -3.14 8.77 2.16
CA ARG A 78 -2.74 10.05 1.54
C ARG A 78 -1.22 10.20 1.39
N ASN A 79 -0.44 9.59 2.28
CA ASN A 79 1.02 9.54 2.12
C ASN A 79 1.42 8.57 1.03
N MET A 80 0.82 7.37 1.02
CA MET A 80 1.27 6.27 0.18
C MET A 80 0.76 6.30 -1.25
N PHE A 81 -0.47 6.79 -1.49
CA PHE A 81 -1.01 6.89 -2.84
C PHE A 81 -0.84 8.31 -3.42
N ILE A 82 -0.92 8.41 -4.73
CA ILE A 82 -0.83 9.69 -5.43
C ILE A 82 -2.12 10.47 -5.20
N ARG A 83 -1.98 11.70 -4.74
CA ARG A 83 -3.10 12.60 -4.48
C ARG A 83 -3.52 13.26 -5.79
N PRO A 84 -4.78 13.11 -6.21
CA PRO A 84 -5.30 13.86 -7.36
C PRO A 84 -5.33 15.36 -7.06
N SER A 85 -5.17 16.18 -8.09
CA SER A 85 -5.43 17.62 -8.00
C SER A 85 -6.92 17.90 -7.76
N VAL A 86 -7.27 19.15 -7.44
CA VAL A 86 -8.67 19.55 -7.25
C VAL A 86 -9.48 19.36 -8.52
N GLU A 87 -8.88 19.62 -9.68
CA GLU A 87 -9.47 19.44 -11.00
C GLU A 87 -9.66 17.94 -11.29
N GLU A 88 -8.65 17.13 -11.06
CA GLU A 88 -8.73 15.67 -11.27
C GLU A 88 -9.79 15.00 -10.39
N ILE A 89 -9.98 15.46 -9.13
CA ILE A 89 -11.05 14.92 -8.26
C ILE A 89 -12.44 15.15 -8.85
N GLN A 90 -12.69 16.29 -9.50
CA GLN A 90 -14.00 16.62 -10.10
C GLN A 90 -14.32 15.70 -11.27
N ASP A 91 -13.32 15.30 -12.03
CA ASP A 91 -13.46 14.43 -13.21
C ASP A 91 -13.23 12.95 -12.89
N MET A 92 -12.86 12.61 -11.65
CA MET A 92 -12.52 11.25 -11.25
C MET A 92 -13.77 10.36 -11.21
N ASP A 93 -13.79 9.32 -12.04
CA ASP A 93 -14.75 8.23 -11.89
C ASP A 93 -14.32 7.29 -10.75
N VAL A 94 -14.84 7.53 -9.57
CA VAL A 94 -14.53 6.73 -8.36
C VAL A 94 -14.96 5.28 -8.48
N PHE A 95 -15.88 4.96 -9.42
CA PHE A 95 -16.35 3.60 -9.67
C PHE A 95 -15.52 2.86 -10.72
N ALA A 96 -14.68 3.56 -11.48
CA ALA A 96 -13.80 2.92 -12.48
C ALA A 96 -12.62 2.15 -11.87
N GLY A 97 -12.30 2.41 -10.59
CA GLY A 97 -11.17 1.82 -9.87
C GLY A 97 -11.56 0.77 -8.85
N PHE A 98 -10.69 0.59 -7.85
CA PHE A 98 -10.93 -0.32 -6.74
C PHE A 98 -11.36 0.45 -5.48
N THR A 99 -12.34 -0.11 -4.76
CA THR A 99 -12.74 0.39 -3.43
C THR A 99 -12.19 -0.52 -2.35
N ILE A 100 -11.45 0.06 -1.40
CA ILE A 100 -10.96 -0.62 -0.20
C ILE A 100 -11.91 -0.29 0.96
N LEU A 101 -12.52 -1.32 1.55
CA LEU A 101 -13.25 -1.22 2.81
C LEU A 101 -12.34 -1.75 3.91
N HIS A 102 -11.85 -0.85 4.76
CA HIS A 102 -10.88 -1.14 5.81
C HIS A 102 -11.50 -0.91 7.18
N ALA A 103 -11.70 -2.00 7.90
CA ALA A 103 -12.32 -2.03 9.22
C ALA A 103 -11.43 -2.81 10.21
N PRO A 104 -10.33 -2.22 10.71
CA PRO A 104 -9.39 -2.92 11.59
C PRO A 104 -10.02 -3.44 12.89
N GLY A 105 -11.09 -2.83 13.38
CA GLY A 105 -11.83 -3.30 14.54
C GLY A 105 -12.87 -4.40 14.25
N TYR A 106 -13.15 -4.70 12.97
CA TYR A 106 -14.02 -5.80 12.60
C TYR A 106 -13.26 -7.13 12.63
N GLN A 107 -13.65 -8.02 13.52
CA GLN A 107 -13.08 -9.37 13.63
C GLN A 107 -14.11 -10.41 13.26
N VAL A 108 -13.68 -11.40 12.48
CA VAL A 108 -14.50 -12.59 12.25
C VAL A 108 -14.61 -13.38 13.55
N ARG A 109 -15.79 -13.91 13.81
CA ARG A 109 -15.99 -14.78 14.98
C ARG A 109 -15.06 -16.00 14.89
N SER A 110 -14.35 -16.28 15.97
CA SER A 110 -13.36 -17.37 16.02
C SER A 110 -13.99 -18.76 15.74
N ASP A 111 -15.27 -18.96 16.11
CA ASP A 111 -16.00 -20.20 15.83
C ASP A 111 -16.44 -20.35 14.34
N TRP A 112 -16.31 -19.31 13.54
CA TRP A 112 -16.58 -19.35 12.09
C TRP A 112 -15.36 -19.74 11.26
N ILE A 113 -14.16 -19.57 11.79
CA ILE A 113 -12.90 -19.85 11.09
C ILE A 113 -12.79 -21.35 10.78
N GLY A 114 -12.62 -21.69 9.50
CA GLY A 114 -12.54 -23.08 9.02
C GLY A 114 -13.82 -23.90 9.16
N THR A 115 -14.95 -23.28 9.58
CA THR A 115 -16.25 -23.95 9.74
C THR A 115 -17.34 -23.30 8.91
N VAL A 116 -17.55 -22.00 9.05
CA VAL A 116 -18.52 -21.18 8.28
C VAL A 116 -17.80 -20.44 7.16
N THR A 117 -16.53 -20.08 7.39
CA THR A 117 -15.65 -19.42 6.41
C THR A 117 -14.45 -20.30 6.10
N GLU A 118 -13.84 -20.08 4.95
CA GLU A 118 -12.56 -20.69 4.55
C GLU A 118 -11.34 -19.97 5.16
N LEU A 119 -11.57 -18.93 5.96
CA LEU A 119 -10.50 -18.19 6.63
C LEU A 119 -9.75 -19.05 7.64
N ASN A 120 -8.50 -18.73 7.87
CA ASN A 120 -7.61 -19.38 8.84
C ASN A 120 -7.27 -18.47 10.03
N SER A 121 -7.70 -17.20 9.99
CA SER A 121 -7.50 -16.22 11.07
C SER A 121 -8.68 -15.25 11.19
N GLU A 122 -8.73 -14.50 12.29
CA GLU A 122 -9.73 -13.44 12.53
C GLU A 122 -9.46 -12.20 11.67
N ALA A 123 -8.20 -12.01 11.26
CA ALA A 123 -7.78 -10.97 10.35
C ALA A 123 -7.77 -11.48 8.91
N PHE A 124 -8.19 -10.64 7.97
CA PHE A 124 -8.25 -11.01 6.57
C PHE A 124 -8.02 -9.82 5.64
N VAL A 125 -7.46 -10.12 4.48
CA VAL A 125 -7.33 -9.21 3.32
C VAL A 125 -7.85 -9.96 2.11
N ILE A 126 -8.93 -9.51 1.51
CA ILE A 126 -9.58 -10.19 0.40
C ILE A 126 -9.77 -9.24 -0.77
N ILE A 127 -9.38 -9.70 -1.97
CA ILE A 127 -9.49 -8.94 -3.21
C ILE A 127 -10.55 -9.62 -4.09
N ASN A 128 -11.52 -8.86 -4.57
CA ASN A 128 -12.50 -9.29 -5.57
C ASN A 128 -12.31 -8.43 -6.82
N PHE A 129 -11.77 -9.02 -7.89
CA PHE A 129 -11.50 -8.32 -9.14
C PHE A 129 -12.77 -8.00 -9.92
N GLU A 130 -13.78 -8.88 -9.90
CA GLU A 130 -15.04 -8.66 -10.61
C GLU A 130 -15.79 -7.45 -10.05
N GLU A 131 -15.92 -7.38 -8.70
CA GLU A 131 -16.57 -6.27 -8.03
C GLU A 131 -15.65 -5.08 -7.79
N ARG A 132 -14.36 -5.22 -8.11
CA ARG A 132 -13.31 -4.20 -7.87
C ARG A 132 -13.31 -3.72 -6.42
N LYS A 133 -13.35 -4.68 -5.50
CA LYS A 133 -13.36 -4.42 -4.06
C LYS A 133 -12.20 -5.12 -3.36
N VAL A 134 -11.67 -4.45 -2.36
CA VAL A 134 -10.78 -5.02 -1.35
C VAL A 134 -11.47 -4.88 0.00
N ILE A 135 -11.53 -5.94 0.78
CA ILE A 135 -12.02 -5.90 2.15
C ILE A 135 -10.90 -6.31 3.10
N ILE A 136 -10.66 -5.48 4.11
CA ILE A 136 -9.62 -5.67 5.12
C ILE A 136 -10.27 -5.57 6.49
N GLY A 137 -10.16 -6.62 7.30
CA GLY A 137 -10.69 -6.67 8.65
C GLY A 137 -9.72 -7.28 9.64
N GLY A 138 -9.85 -6.93 10.94
CA GLY A 138 -9.12 -7.54 12.03
C GLY A 138 -7.63 -7.19 12.14
N THR A 139 -7.12 -6.27 11.34
CA THR A 139 -5.71 -5.85 11.39
C THR A 139 -5.56 -4.34 11.38
N GLN A 140 -4.70 -3.83 12.24
CA GLN A 140 -4.32 -2.41 12.30
C GLN A 140 -3.15 -2.07 11.35
N TYR A 141 -2.46 -3.08 10.80
CA TYR A 141 -1.28 -2.86 9.97
C TYR A 141 -1.63 -2.14 8.68
N ALA A 142 -1.22 -0.87 8.57
CA ALA A 142 -1.56 0.00 7.45
C ALA A 142 -0.97 -0.48 6.11
N GLY A 143 0.13 -1.23 6.14
CA GLY A 143 0.76 -1.80 4.96
C GLY A 143 -0.16 -2.66 4.10
N GLU A 144 -1.21 -3.28 4.69
CA GLU A 144 -2.18 -4.09 3.94
C GLU A 144 -2.98 -3.24 2.93
N ILE A 145 -3.25 -1.98 3.23
CA ILE A 145 -3.93 -1.04 2.33
C ILE A 145 -3.12 -0.86 1.04
N LYS A 146 -1.81 -0.58 1.16
CA LYS A 146 -0.95 -0.40 -0.02
C LYS A 146 -0.66 -1.72 -0.74
N LYS A 147 -0.37 -2.80 0.01
CA LYS A 147 0.03 -4.10 -0.57
C LYS A 147 -1.11 -4.78 -1.32
N SER A 148 -2.36 -4.59 -0.91
CA SER A 148 -3.50 -5.10 -1.67
C SER A 148 -3.59 -4.46 -3.07
N ILE A 149 -3.38 -3.15 -3.18
CA ILE A 149 -3.37 -2.44 -4.46
C ILE A 149 -2.14 -2.79 -5.30
N PHE A 150 -0.97 -2.98 -4.66
CA PHE A 150 0.20 -3.52 -5.36
C PHE A 150 -0.07 -4.89 -5.98
N SER A 151 -0.74 -5.79 -5.25
CA SER A 151 -1.15 -7.10 -5.79
C SER A 151 -2.08 -6.96 -7.00
N ILE A 152 -3.00 -6.00 -6.96
CA ILE A 152 -3.88 -5.68 -8.08
C ILE A 152 -3.08 -5.19 -9.29
N MET A 153 -2.14 -4.27 -9.11
CA MET A 153 -1.28 -3.77 -10.18
C MET A 153 -0.42 -4.89 -10.78
N ASN A 154 0.11 -5.79 -9.93
CA ASN A 154 0.84 -6.98 -10.39
C ASN A 154 -0.01 -7.94 -11.24
N HIS A 155 -1.31 -7.98 -11.02
CA HIS A 155 -2.23 -8.79 -11.82
C HIS A 155 -2.62 -8.10 -13.14
N ILE A 156 -2.87 -6.78 -13.10
CA ILE A 156 -3.41 -6.03 -14.23
C ILE A 156 -2.33 -5.69 -15.27
N LEU A 157 -1.17 -5.20 -14.84
CA LEU A 157 -0.16 -4.65 -15.75
C LEU A 157 0.41 -5.68 -16.75
N PRO A 158 0.67 -6.95 -16.39
CA PRO A 158 1.13 -7.94 -17.36
C PRO A 158 0.17 -8.16 -18.51
N SER A 159 -1.15 -8.14 -18.26
CA SER A 159 -2.16 -8.27 -19.31
C SER A 159 -2.17 -7.10 -20.31
N ARG A 160 -1.59 -5.96 -19.92
CA ARG A 160 -1.40 -4.77 -20.74
C ARG A 160 -0.02 -4.70 -21.40
N GLY A 161 0.83 -5.71 -21.18
CA GLY A 161 2.20 -5.77 -21.72
C GLY A 161 3.20 -4.93 -20.91
N HIS A 162 2.91 -4.60 -19.65
CA HIS A 162 3.78 -3.85 -18.77
C HIS A 162 4.32 -4.73 -17.63
N LEU A 163 5.50 -4.38 -17.11
CA LEU A 163 6.17 -5.13 -16.05
C LEU A 163 5.97 -4.43 -14.69
N PRO A 164 5.19 -5.00 -13.76
CA PRO A 164 5.19 -4.56 -12.38
C PRO A 164 6.40 -5.10 -11.64
N MET A 165 6.99 -4.30 -10.73
CA MET A 165 8.25 -4.63 -10.07
C MET A 165 8.20 -4.23 -8.60
N HIS A 166 8.59 -5.15 -7.72
CA HIS A 166 8.91 -4.84 -6.32
C HIS A 166 10.38 -4.47 -6.24
N CYS A 167 10.69 -3.21 -6.47
CA CYS A 167 12.04 -2.66 -6.53
C CYS A 167 12.02 -1.18 -6.12
N SER A 168 13.15 -0.64 -5.67
CA SER A 168 13.37 0.79 -5.67
C SER A 168 13.97 1.26 -7.00
N SER A 169 13.86 2.54 -7.32
CA SER A 169 14.37 3.10 -8.57
C SER A 169 14.87 4.52 -8.40
N ASN A 170 15.95 4.86 -9.13
CA ASN A 170 16.45 6.21 -9.26
C ASN A 170 16.97 6.49 -10.69
N THR A 171 17.16 7.74 -11.02
CA THR A 171 17.58 8.13 -12.37
C THR A 171 18.59 9.30 -12.35
N THR A 172 19.44 9.35 -13.39
CA THR A 172 20.24 10.55 -13.73
C THR A 172 19.51 11.46 -14.73
N GLY A 173 18.30 11.08 -15.17
CA GLY A 173 17.61 11.67 -16.31
C GLY A 173 17.93 10.98 -17.63
N GLU A 174 19.14 10.43 -17.79
CA GLU A 174 19.56 9.66 -18.99
C GLU A 174 19.45 8.15 -18.78
N ASN A 175 19.73 7.69 -17.56
CA ASN A 175 19.78 6.27 -17.21
C ASN A 175 19.00 6.02 -15.93
N THR A 176 18.07 5.09 -15.99
CA THR A 176 17.28 4.60 -14.86
C THR A 176 17.88 3.33 -14.29
N ALA A 177 18.07 3.28 -12.98
CA ALA A 177 18.46 2.09 -12.25
C ALA A 177 17.28 1.55 -11.45
N VAL A 178 17.12 0.22 -11.44
CA VAL A 178 16.14 -0.50 -10.62
C VAL A 178 16.87 -1.46 -9.70
N PHE A 179 16.48 -1.47 -8.41
CA PHE A 179 17.16 -2.23 -7.37
C PHE A 179 16.21 -3.28 -6.81
N PHE A 180 16.48 -4.55 -7.12
CA PHE A 180 15.75 -5.69 -6.59
C PHE A 180 16.44 -6.24 -5.34
N GLY A 181 15.67 -6.72 -4.38
CA GLY A 181 16.17 -7.34 -3.17
C GLY A 181 15.06 -7.57 -2.15
N LEU A 182 15.33 -8.41 -1.18
CA LEU A 182 14.42 -8.67 -0.06
C LEU A 182 14.31 -7.44 0.87
N SER A 183 13.31 -7.45 1.76
CA SER A 183 13.20 -6.41 2.80
C SER A 183 14.47 -6.36 3.66
N GLY A 184 14.97 -5.14 3.93
CA GLY A 184 16.17 -4.94 4.74
C GLY A 184 17.50 -5.21 4.02
N THR A 185 17.52 -5.41 2.70
CA THR A 185 18.77 -5.61 1.92
C THR A 185 19.40 -4.30 1.41
N GLY A 186 18.85 -3.14 1.79
CA GLY A 186 19.40 -1.84 1.44
C GLY A 186 18.88 -1.26 0.13
N LYS A 187 17.73 -1.73 -0.41
CA LYS A 187 17.13 -1.16 -1.64
C LYS A 187 16.90 0.35 -1.51
N THR A 188 16.24 0.76 -0.43
CA THR A 188 15.93 2.18 -0.16
C THR A 188 17.21 2.99 0.00
N THR A 189 18.17 2.51 0.77
CA THR A 189 19.48 3.16 0.98
C THR A 189 20.25 3.34 -0.35
N LEU A 190 20.29 2.29 -1.18
CA LEU A 190 20.97 2.34 -2.49
C LEU A 190 20.28 3.28 -3.47
N SER A 191 18.97 3.40 -3.42
CA SER A 191 18.21 4.32 -4.29
C SER A 191 18.28 5.78 -3.87
N ALA A 192 18.68 6.06 -2.62
CA ALA A 192 18.85 7.40 -2.05
C ALA A 192 20.21 8.03 -2.36
N ASP A 193 20.82 7.74 -3.52
CA ASP A 193 22.08 8.32 -3.98
C ASP A 193 21.90 9.84 -4.19
N PRO A 194 22.76 10.71 -3.60
CA PRO A 194 22.65 12.15 -3.73
C PRO A 194 22.85 12.67 -5.17
N ASN A 195 23.44 11.87 -6.06
CA ASN A 195 23.68 12.23 -7.47
C ASN A 195 22.61 11.68 -8.43
N ARG A 196 21.61 10.97 -7.91
CA ARG A 196 20.55 10.36 -8.72
C ARG A 196 19.20 10.65 -8.08
N ALA A 197 18.26 11.18 -8.87
CA ALA A 197 16.93 11.52 -8.39
C ALA A 197 16.11 10.26 -8.09
N LEU A 198 15.54 10.14 -6.90
CA LEU A 198 14.67 9.04 -6.51
C LEU A 198 13.40 9.04 -7.38
N VAL A 199 13.05 7.90 -7.96
CA VAL A 199 11.75 7.66 -8.61
C VAL A 199 10.75 7.12 -7.59
N GLY A 200 11.17 6.17 -6.78
CA GLY A 200 10.44 5.58 -5.67
C GLY A 200 11.25 4.52 -4.93
N ASP A 201 10.81 4.14 -3.74
CA ASP A 201 11.59 3.28 -2.85
C ASP A 201 11.18 1.79 -2.83
N ASP A 202 9.96 1.42 -3.33
CA ASP A 202 9.46 0.06 -3.14
C ASP A 202 8.74 -0.57 -4.34
N GLU A 203 7.84 0.15 -5.04
CA GLU A 203 6.91 -0.45 -6.00
C GLU A 203 6.82 0.37 -7.30
N HIS A 204 7.11 -0.28 -8.43
CA HIS A 204 7.16 0.37 -9.74
C HIS A 204 6.48 -0.44 -10.84
N GLY A 205 6.09 0.26 -11.91
CA GLY A 205 5.75 -0.32 -13.20
C GLY A 205 6.75 0.09 -14.27
N TRP A 206 6.93 -0.73 -15.29
CA TRP A 206 7.71 -0.41 -16.47
C TRP A 206 6.82 -0.52 -17.71
N SER A 207 6.46 0.62 -18.27
CA SER A 207 5.65 0.76 -19.48
C SER A 207 6.51 1.12 -20.68
N ALA A 208 5.88 1.32 -21.84
CA ALA A 208 6.55 1.83 -23.02
C ALA A 208 7.14 3.26 -22.84
N LYS A 209 6.71 3.99 -21.81
CA LYS A 209 7.22 5.34 -21.49
C LYS A 209 8.41 5.31 -20.51
N GLY A 210 8.70 4.16 -19.92
CA GLY A 210 9.76 3.99 -18.93
C GLY A 210 9.24 3.49 -17.59
N VAL A 211 10.03 3.68 -16.55
CA VAL A 211 9.73 3.29 -15.17
C VAL A 211 8.86 4.35 -14.50
N PHE A 212 7.80 3.93 -13.83
CA PHE A 212 6.93 4.82 -13.04
C PHE A 212 6.67 4.26 -11.65
N ASN A 213 6.62 5.13 -10.66
CA ASN A 213 6.30 4.76 -9.30
C ASN A 213 4.80 4.46 -9.15
N PHE A 214 4.43 3.47 -8.34
CA PHE A 214 3.04 3.23 -7.97
C PHE A 214 2.56 4.18 -6.89
N GLU A 215 3.48 4.68 -6.10
CA GLU A 215 3.23 5.35 -4.83
C GLU A 215 3.45 6.87 -4.92
N GLY A 216 2.74 7.61 -4.06
CA GLY A 216 2.94 9.03 -3.82
C GLY A 216 3.81 9.32 -2.61
N GLY A 217 4.36 8.31 -1.96
CA GLY A 217 5.18 8.42 -0.77
C GLY A 217 6.09 7.24 -0.55
N CYS A 218 6.73 7.22 0.61
CA CYS A 218 7.64 6.19 1.05
C CYS A 218 7.16 5.53 2.34
N TYR A 219 7.46 4.25 2.52
CA TYR A 219 7.12 3.47 3.71
C TYR A 219 8.37 2.78 4.26
N ALA A 220 9.20 3.58 4.91
CA ALA A 220 10.49 3.16 5.41
C ALA A 220 10.38 2.27 6.65
N LYS A 221 11.32 1.33 6.80
CA LYS A 221 11.57 0.61 8.05
C LYS A 221 12.34 1.53 8.98
N LEU A 222 11.90 1.65 10.24
CA LEU A 222 12.50 2.60 11.19
C LEU A 222 13.30 1.94 12.33
N ILE A 223 13.28 0.60 12.45
CA ILE A 223 14.13 -0.05 13.45
C ILE A 223 15.60 0.22 13.16
N ASP A 224 16.34 0.60 14.18
CA ASP A 224 17.74 1.02 14.14
C ASP A 224 18.02 2.24 13.24
N LEU A 225 16.99 3.03 12.90
CA LEU A 225 17.17 4.26 12.13
C LEU A 225 18.05 5.26 12.88
N SER A 226 19.12 5.71 12.24
CA SER A 226 20.00 6.75 12.77
C SER A 226 20.11 7.95 11.83
N GLU A 227 20.37 9.13 12.42
CA GLU A 227 20.63 10.35 11.63
C GLU A 227 21.96 10.27 10.85
N GLU A 228 22.91 9.46 11.34
CA GLU A 228 24.22 9.29 10.71
C GLU A 228 24.12 8.43 9.43
N ASP A 229 23.35 7.33 9.48
CA ASP A 229 23.28 6.37 8.39
C ASP A 229 22.25 6.76 7.33
N GLU A 230 21.09 7.29 7.75
CA GLU A 230 19.98 7.62 6.85
C GLU A 230 19.36 9.00 7.16
N PRO A 231 20.16 10.10 7.01
CA PRO A 231 19.77 11.44 7.44
C PRO A 231 18.49 11.96 6.76
N ALA A 232 18.28 11.63 5.51
CA ALA A 232 17.07 12.04 4.76
C ALA A 232 15.81 11.38 5.34
N ILE A 233 15.83 10.08 5.63
CA ILE A 233 14.71 9.35 6.23
C ILE A 233 14.50 9.83 7.67
N PHE A 234 15.58 9.96 8.43
CA PHE A 234 15.50 10.44 9.83
C PHE A 234 14.83 11.81 9.91
N ALA A 235 15.18 12.75 9.02
CA ALA A 235 14.55 14.07 8.99
C ALA A 235 13.03 13.99 8.76
N THR A 236 12.55 13.05 7.93
CA THR A 236 11.11 12.91 7.66
C THR A 236 10.30 12.50 8.88
N THR A 237 10.91 11.78 9.85
CA THR A 237 10.19 11.33 11.07
C THR A 237 9.73 12.49 11.97
N ARG A 238 10.29 13.69 11.75
CA ARG A 238 9.97 14.92 12.49
C ARG A 238 9.13 15.91 11.69
N MET A 239 8.80 15.57 10.44
CA MET A 239 7.99 16.44 9.57
C MET A 239 6.49 16.25 9.84
N PRO A 240 5.71 17.34 9.94
CA PRO A 240 4.25 17.24 10.06
C PRO A 240 3.64 16.48 8.88
N GLY A 241 2.78 15.50 9.18
CA GLY A 241 2.14 14.63 8.18
C GLY A 241 2.80 13.27 8.04
N SER A 242 4.02 13.06 8.55
CA SER A 242 4.57 11.71 8.69
C SER A 242 3.79 10.91 9.73
N ILE A 243 3.65 9.61 9.48
CA ILE A 243 3.01 8.69 10.41
C ILE A 243 4.04 7.64 10.82
N LEU A 244 4.23 7.50 12.12
CA LEU A 244 5.10 6.51 12.72
C LEU A 244 4.22 5.38 13.26
N GLU A 245 4.47 4.17 12.82
CA GLU A 245 3.69 2.96 13.15
C GLU A 245 4.57 2.00 13.96
N ASN A 246 4.01 1.49 15.07
CA ASN A 246 4.68 0.59 16.01
C ASN A 246 5.94 1.20 16.68
N ILE A 247 6.01 2.50 16.81
CA ILE A 247 7.12 3.20 17.46
C ILE A 247 6.77 3.45 18.92
N ILE A 248 7.69 3.11 19.81
CA ILE A 248 7.64 3.48 21.23
C ILE A 248 8.13 4.92 21.37
N LEU A 249 7.43 5.69 22.15
CA LEU A 249 7.85 7.04 22.56
C LEU A 249 8.42 6.98 23.98
N ASP A 250 9.50 7.72 24.22
CA ASP A 250 10.01 7.92 25.57
C ASP A 250 9.10 8.85 26.42
N ASP A 251 9.47 9.12 27.68
CA ASP A 251 8.72 9.97 28.60
C ASP A 251 8.58 11.43 28.12
N ASP A 252 9.46 11.88 27.23
CA ASP A 252 9.45 13.20 26.61
C ASP A 252 8.68 13.22 25.27
N GLY A 253 8.15 12.08 24.83
CA GLY A 253 7.42 11.89 23.58
C GLY A 253 8.35 11.81 22.35
N ILE A 254 9.62 11.47 22.55
CA ILE A 254 10.59 11.29 21.47
C ILE A 254 10.56 9.83 21.00
N PRO A 255 10.52 9.58 19.67
CA PRO A 255 10.56 8.22 19.13
C PRO A 255 11.86 7.49 19.46
N ASP A 256 11.74 6.28 20.02
CA ASP A 256 12.85 5.34 20.20
C ASP A 256 12.86 4.34 19.04
N PHE A 257 13.78 4.50 18.11
CA PHE A 257 13.91 3.63 16.94
C PHE A 257 14.67 2.34 17.25
N THR A 258 15.21 2.16 18.45
CA THR A 258 15.90 0.92 18.88
C THR A 258 14.97 -0.03 19.63
N ASP A 259 13.80 0.44 20.07
CA ASP A 259 12.84 -0.36 20.82
C ASP A 259 12.01 -1.25 19.87
N ASP A 260 12.19 -2.55 19.97
CA ASP A 260 11.44 -3.58 19.25
C ASP A 260 10.44 -4.35 20.13
N SER A 261 10.15 -3.86 21.34
CA SER A 261 9.32 -4.53 22.34
C SER A 261 7.88 -4.81 21.86
N LEU A 262 7.32 -3.99 20.97
CA LEU A 262 6.06 -4.27 20.30
C LEU A 262 6.28 -5.18 19.08
N THR A 263 7.22 -4.83 18.23
CA THR A 263 7.60 -5.56 17.01
C THR A 263 8.81 -4.89 16.36
N ALA A 264 9.68 -5.68 15.74
CA ALA A 264 10.74 -5.16 14.89
C ALA A 264 10.21 -4.56 13.55
N ASN A 265 8.89 -4.68 13.27
CA ASN A 265 8.26 -4.09 12.09
C ASN A 265 7.78 -2.67 12.35
N THR A 266 8.71 -1.82 12.79
CA THR A 266 8.48 -0.38 12.95
C THR A 266 8.53 0.31 11.58
N ARG A 267 7.60 1.24 11.32
CA ARG A 267 7.46 1.88 10.01
C ARG A 267 7.21 3.37 10.11
N GLY A 268 7.69 4.12 9.09
CA GLY A 268 7.34 5.50 8.87
C GLY A 268 6.81 5.73 7.47
N SER A 269 5.60 6.29 7.35
CA SER A 269 5.07 6.72 6.06
C SER A 269 5.13 8.24 5.93
N TYR A 270 5.57 8.71 4.78
CA TYR A 270 5.68 10.13 4.48
C TYR A 270 5.52 10.38 2.97
N PRO A 271 5.03 11.57 2.56
CA PRO A 271 4.97 11.95 1.16
C PRO A 271 6.36 11.94 0.51
N ILE A 272 6.47 11.52 -0.75
CA ILE A 272 7.75 11.49 -1.48
C ILE A 272 8.34 12.91 -1.63
N GLU A 273 7.52 13.94 -1.55
CA GLU A 273 7.91 15.35 -1.58
C GLU A 273 8.84 15.75 -0.43
N PHE A 274 8.91 14.95 0.63
CA PHE A 274 9.84 15.19 1.74
C PHE A 274 11.28 14.82 1.38
N ILE A 275 11.48 14.05 0.31
CA ILE A 275 12.81 13.75 -0.24
C ILE A 275 13.17 14.82 -1.28
N GLU A 276 14.23 15.58 -1.02
CA GLU A 276 14.66 16.69 -1.89
C GLU A 276 15.10 16.21 -3.27
N ASN A 277 15.95 15.17 -3.32
CA ASN A 277 16.49 14.63 -4.56
C ASN A 277 15.59 13.54 -5.13
N ARG A 278 14.46 13.91 -5.72
CA ARG A 278 13.51 13.02 -6.39
C ARG A 278 13.16 13.52 -7.79
N THR A 279 12.61 12.63 -8.62
CA THR A 279 11.94 13.03 -9.86
C THR A 279 10.67 13.82 -9.56
N HIS A 280 10.32 14.78 -10.41
CA HIS A 280 9.18 15.67 -10.14
C HIS A 280 7.84 14.98 -10.32
N ASP A 281 7.76 14.07 -11.28
CA ASP A 281 6.55 13.34 -11.69
C ASP A 281 6.55 11.87 -11.27
N SER A 282 7.52 11.44 -10.47
CA SER A 282 7.71 10.04 -10.07
C SER A 282 7.81 9.07 -11.26
N MET A 283 8.37 9.55 -12.36
CA MET A 283 8.65 8.80 -13.59
C MET A 283 10.09 8.97 -14.04
N ALA A 284 10.58 7.99 -14.80
CA ALA A 284 11.89 8.02 -15.43
C ALA A 284 11.86 7.32 -16.79
N GLY A 285 12.72 7.73 -17.71
CA GLY A 285 12.92 7.04 -18.98
C GLY A 285 13.50 5.62 -18.83
N HIS A 286 13.81 5.00 -19.96
CA HIS A 286 14.41 3.67 -20.00
C HIS A 286 15.88 3.65 -19.57
#